data_764bff6a9930357ecf19f0ac8e35b59b
#
_entry.id   764bff6a9930357ecf19f0ac8e35b59b
#
_cell.length_a   1.000
_cell.length_b   1.000
_cell.length_c   1.000
_cell.angle_alpha   90.00
_cell.angle_beta   90.00
_cell.angle_gamma   90.00
#
_symmetry.space_group_name_H-M   'P 1'
#
loop_
_entity.id
_entity.type
_entity.pdbx_description
1 polymer ?
#
loop_
_entity_poly.entity_id
_entity_poly.type
_entity_poly.pdbx_seq_one_letter_code
_entity_poly.pdbx_strand_id
1 'polypeptide(L)'
;DTEINVPTEMNAGIPVTYVPARNTIFLSIAAAYAEKMSINQIFIGVNQIDYSGYPDCRPDFIDSFKRTINLGTKTGVDGKQLEINTPLINMSKKDIIRYGHNMGIDYSQTVSCYQLDREGNACGHCDACKLRKEGFLLAGLEDPTRYKN
;
A
#
# COMPACT_ATOMS: atom_id res chain seq x y z
N ASP A 1 3.96 -1.67 -19.41
CA ASP A 1 2.86 -2.42 -20.04
C ASP A 1 1.56 -1.69 -19.77
N THR A 2 1.06 -1.01 -20.79
CA THR A 2 -0.08 -0.09 -20.67
C THR A 2 -1.44 -0.77 -20.90
N GLU A 3 -1.47 -2.10 -21.08
CA GLU A 3 -2.69 -2.84 -21.42
C GLU A 3 -2.97 -4.02 -20.46
N ILE A 4 -2.84 -3.79 -19.16
CA ILE A 4 -3.36 -4.75 -18.20
C ILE A 4 -4.89 -4.59 -18.18
N ASN A 5 -5.58 -5.63 -18.62
CA ASN A 5 -7.04 -5.69 -18.54
C ASN A 5 -7.44 -5.85 -17.06
N VAL A 6 -7.72 -4.73 -16.40
CA VAL A 6 -8.06 -4.73 -14.97
C VAL A 6 -9.47 -5.29 -14.81
N PRO A 7 -9.66 -6.42 -14.09
CA PRO A 7 -10.97 -7.03 -13.90
C PRO A 7 -11.95 -6.08 -13.20
N THR A 8 -13.20 -6.19 -13.55
CA THR A 8 -14.30 -5.48 -12.87
C THR A 8 -14.89 -6.26 -11.70
N GLU A 9 -14.45 -7.52 -11.51
CA GLU A 9 -14.90 -8.40 -10.42
C GLU A 9 -13.72 -8.83 -9.57
N MET A 10 -13.92 -8.81 -8.25
CA MET A 10 -12.93 -9.32 -7.29
C MET A 10 -12.89 -10.85 -7.38
N ASN A 11 -11.79 -11.39 -7.90
CA ASN A 11 -11.56 -12.83 -7.95
C ASN A 11 -10.78 -13.30 -6.72
N ALA A 12 -11.07 -14.53 -6.27
CA ALA A 12 -10.27 -15.17 -5.24
C ALA A 12 -8.85 -15.45 -5.74
N GLY A 13 -7.82 -15.10 -4.97
CA GLY A 13 -6.42 -15.35 -5.29
C GLY A 13 -5.59 -14.09 -5.51
N ILE A 14 -4.41 -14.26 -6.12
CA ILE A 14 -3.51 -13.14 -6.43
C ILE A 14 -4.07 -12.38 -7.64
N PRO A 15 -4.37 -11.07 -7.50
CA PRO A 15 -4.96 -10.30 -8.58
C PRO A 15 -4.00 -10.06 -9.74
N VAL A 16 -4.55 -9.89 -10.94
CA VAL A 16 -3.76 -9.58 -12.16
C VAL A 16 -2.97 -8.27 -12.04
N THR A 17 -3.36 -7.38 -11.15
CA THR A 17 -2.67 -6.12 -10.83
C THR A 17 -1.46 -6.31 -9.91
N TYR A 18 -1.18 -7.55 -9.48
CA TYR A 18 0.02 -7.86 -8.71
C TYR A 18 1.28 -7.64 -9.54
N VAL A 19 2.18 -6.84 -9.03
CA VAL A 19 3.52 -6.66 -9.59
C VAL A 19 4.47 -7.55 -8.80
N PRO A 20 5.08 -8.57 -9.43
CA PRO A 20 5.95 -9.53 -8.74
C PRO A 20 7.05 -8.87 -7.92
N ALA A 21 7.13 -9.23 -6.64
CA ALA A 21 8.17 -8.78 -5.70
C ALA A 21 8.33 -7.25 -5.54
N ARG A 22 7.29 -6.47 -5.86
CA ARG A 22 7.38 -4.99 -5.81
C ARG A 22 7.82 -4.49 -4.43
N ASN A 23 7.17 -4.95 -3.36
CA ASN A 23 7.51 -4.52 -2.00
C ASN A 23 8.87 -5.08 -1.55
N THR A 24 9.28 -6.26 -2.02
CA THR A 24 10.63 -6.79 -1.80
C THR A 24 11.69 -5.82 -2.36
N ILE A 25 11.51 -5.36 -3.58
CA ILE A 25 12.43 -4.40 -4.24
C ILE A 25 12.44 -3.07 -3.49
N PHE A 26 11.27 -2.51 -3.19
CA PHE A 26 11.17 -1.23 -2.49
C PHE A 26 11.79 -1.27 -1.10
N LEU A 27 11.50 -2.31 -0.33
CA LEU A 27 12.06 -2.49 1.00
C LEU A 27 13.57 -2.74 0.98
N SER A 28 14.10 -3.44 -0.04
CA SER A 28 15.54 -3.63 -0.22
C SER A 28 16.27 -2.31 -0.48
N ILE A 29 15.70 -1.46 -1.34
CA ILE A 29 16.25 -0.12 -1.62
C ILE A 29 16.16 0.76 -0.37
N ALA A 30 15.00 0.73 0.31
CA ALA A 30 14.80 1.50 1.54
C ALA A 30 15.77 1.08 2.65
N ALA A 31 16.02 -0.23 2.82
CA ALA A 31 16.96 -0.75 3.81
C ALA A 31 18.39 -0.29 3.52
N ALA A 32 18.83 -0.37 2.25
CA ALA A 32 20.17 0.10 1.86
C ALA A 32 20.33 1.61 2.08
N TYR A 33 19.28 2.40 1.78
CA TYR A 33 19.29 3.83 2.03
C TYR A 33 19.28 4.17 3.52
N ALA A 34 18.46 3.47 4.31
CA ALA A 34 18.39 3.64 5.77
C ALA A 34 19.75 3.34 6.42
N GLU A 35 20.43 2.26 6.01
CA GLU A 35 21.76 1.93 6.50
C GLU A 35 22.77 3.05 6.19
N LYS A 36 22.80 3.53 4.94
CA LYS A 36 23.69 4.62 4.52
C LYS A 36 23.46 5.89 5.31
N MET A 37 22.20 6.20 5.62
CA MET A 37 21.80 7.42 6.35
C MET A 37 21.83 7.25 7.86
N SER A 38 22.19 6.07 8.38
CA SER A 38 22.13 5.74 9.82
C SER A 38 20.73 5.91 10.41
N ILE A 39 19.70 5.63 9.63
CA ILE A 39 18.30 5.59 10.02
C ILE A 39 17.95 4.16 10.41
N ASN A 40 17.21 3.97 11.49
CA ASN A 40 16.84 2.65 11.99
C ASN A 40 15.35 2.32 11.85
N GLN A 41 14.56 3.16 11.20
CA GLN A 41 13.12 2.95 11.01
C GLN A 41 12.72 3.17 9.54
N ILE A 42 11.95 2.22 9.03
CA ILE A 42 11.30 2.27 7.71
C ILE A 42 9.81 2.17 7.95
N PHE A 43 9.02 2.97 7.25
CA PHE A 43 7.55 2.90 7.28
C PHE A 43 7.02 2.47 5.92
N ILE A 44 6.07 1.53 5.92
CA ILE A 44 5.40 1.09 4.71
C ILE A 44 3.88 1.01 4.94
N GLY A 45 3.10 1.51 3.98
CA GLY A 45 1.64 1.60 4.05
C GLY A 45 0.91 0.32 3.56
N VAL A 46 1.48 -0.86 3.84
CA VAL A 46 0.79 -2.12 3.51
C VAL A 46 -0.45 -2.30 4.37
N ASN A 47 -1.49 -2.89 3.77
CA ASN A 47 -2.76 -3.21 4.40
C ASN A 47 -3.20 -4.61 3.98
N GLN A 48 -3.68 -5.42 4.92
CA GLN A 48 -4.12 -6.79 4.65
C GLN A 48 -5.63 -7.01 4.78
N ILE A 49 -6.35 -6.12 5.51
CA ILE A 49 -7.73 -6.38 5.91
C ILE A 49 -8.69 -6.32 4.74
N ASP A 50 -8.56 -5.28 3.91
CA ASP A 50 -9.52 -5.04 2.82
C ASP A 50 -9.23 -5.88 1.58
N TYR A 51 -7.96 -6.23 1.35
CA TYR A 51 -7.56 -7.05 0.21
C TYR A 51 -6.20 -7.72 0.41
N SER A 52 -6.22 -8.96 0.89
CA SER A 52 -5.02 -9.75 1.17
C SER A 52 -4.41 -10.46 -0.05
N GLY A 53 -4.80 -10.04 -1.28
CA GLY A 53 -4.37 -10.70 -2.52
C GLY A 53 -2.88 -10.58 -2.82
N TYR A 54 -2.21 -9.57 -2.26
CA TYR A 54 -0.78 -9.37 -2.49
C TYR A 54 0.06 -10.10 -1.42
N PRO A 55 0.84 -11.14 -1.78
CA PRO A 55 1.63 -11.89 -0.81
C PRO A 55 2.65 -11.05 -0.07
N ASP A 56 3.18 -10.01 -0.71
CA ASP A 56 4.18 -9.08 -0.18
C ASP A 56 3.59 -7.90 0.64
N CYS A 57 2.31 -8.02 1.04
CA CYS A 57 1.64 -7.12 1.98
C CYS A 57 1.26 -7.80 3.30
N ARG A 58 1.59 -9.07 3.48
CA ARG A 58 1.21 -9.86 4.67
C ARG A 58 2.20 -9.66 5.83
N PRO A 59 1.74 -9.78 7.08
CA PRO A 59 2.62 -9.71 8.25
C PRO A 59 3.82 -10.65 8.18
N ASP A 60 3.59 -11.93 7.83
CA ASP A 60 4.64 -12.94 7.74
C ASP A 60 5.75 -12.56 6.75
N PHE A 61 5.38 -11.90 5.63
CA PHE A 61 6.36 -11.36 4.69
C PHE A 61 7.18 -10.25 5.33
N ILE A 62 6.52 -9.29 5.98
CA ILE A 62 7.20 -8.15 6.63
C ILE A 62 8.17 -8.65 7.72
N ASP A 63 7.75 -9.58 8.57
CA ASP A 63 8.57 -10.13 9.64
C ASP A 63 9.78 -10.91 9.09
N SER A 64 9.56 -11.72 8.04
CA SER A 64 10.63 -12.45 7.35
C SER A 64 11.61 -11.50 6.68
N PHE A 65 11.12 -10.47 6.03
CA PHE A 65 11.96 -9.48 5.37
C PHE A 65 12.76 -8.66 6.39
N LYS A 66 12.14 -8.20 7.49
CA LYS A 66 12.82 -7.53 8.61
C LYS A 66 13.95 -8.40 9.15
N ARG A 67 13.71 -9.70 9.36
CA ARG A 67 14.76 -10.62 9.77
C ARG A 67 15.89 -10.72 8.75
N THR A 68 15.54 -10.80 7.47
CA THR A 68 16.52 -10.91 6.36
C THR A 68 17.45 -9.71 6.31
N ILE A 69 16.92 -8.49 6.36
CA ILE A 69 17.74 -7.27 6.31
C ILE A 69 18.65 -7.13 7.54
N ASN A 70 18.18 -7.53 8.72
CA ASN A 70 19.01 -7.48 9.93
C ASN A 70 20.11 -8.54 9.98
N LEU A 71 19.96 -9.64 9.26
CA LEU A 71 21.02 -10.63 9.08
C LEU A 71 22.01 -10.23 7.96
N GLY A 72 21.54 -9.50 6.94
CA GLY A 72 22.29 -9.22 5.73
C GLY A 72 22.90 -7.82 5.64
N THR A 73 22.72 -6.96 6.66
CA THR A 73 23.27 -5.60 6.67
C THR A 73 24.29 -5.41 7.78
N LYS A 74 25.22 -4.49 7.56
CA LYS A 74 26.23 -4.12 8.58
C LYS A 74 25.53 -3.58 9.84
N THR A 75 24.53 -2.72 9.67
CA THR A 75 23.74 -2.15 10.77
C THR A 75 23.12 -3.24 11.66
N GLY A 76 22.53 -4.27 11.03
CA GLY A 76 21.97 -5.39 11.76
C GLY A 76 23.01 -6.22 12.51
N VAL A 77 24.15 -6.53 11.87
CA VAL A 77 25.27 -7.28 12.47
C VAL A 77 25.93 -6.50 13.62
N ASP A 78 26.01 -5.17 13.52
CA ASP A 78 26.52 -4.30 14.58
C ASP A 78 25.54 -4.12 15.75
N GLY A 79 24.38 -4.82 15.73
CA GLY A 79 23.38 -4.80 16.79
C GLY A 79 22.42 -3.59 16.75
N LYS A 80 22.50 -2.78 15.70
CA LYS A 80 21.59 -1.64 15.46
C LYS A 80 20.50 -2.11 14.51
N GLN A 81 19.42 -2.67 15.05
CA GLN A 81 18.37 -3.25 14.22
C GLN A 81 17.57 -2.20 13.43
N LEU A 82 17.35 -2.49 12.15
CA LEU A 82 16.38 -1.82 11.31
C LEU A 82 14.96 -2.31 11.62
N GLU A 83 14.05 -1.38 11.92
CA GLU A 83 12.64 -1.66 12.14
C GLU A 83 11.81 -1.35 10.90
N ILE A 84 10.90 -2.25 10.54
CA ILE A 84 9.89 -2.01 9.50
C ILE A 84 8.54 -1.81 10.19
N ASN A 85 8.03 -0.61 10.11
CA ASN A 85 6.78 -0.20 10.73
C ASN A 85 5.64 -0.26 9.69
N THR A 86 4.54 -0.90 10.05
CA THR A 86 3.37 -1.11 9.21
C THR A 86 2.11 -0.58 9.88
N PRO A 87 1.98 0.75 10.07
CA PRO A 87 0.91 1.33 10.91
C PRO A 87 -0.50 1.03 10.42
N LEU A 88 -0.67 0.69 9.14
CA LEU A 88 -1.97 0.46 8.52
C LEU A 88 -2.33 -1.01 8.37
N ILE A 89 -1.46 -1.95 8.75
CA ILE A 89 -1.57 -3.36 8.36
C ILE A 89 -2.87 -4.01 8.86
N ASN A 90 -3.36 -3.62 10.02
CA ASN A 90 -4.57 -4.14 10.67
C ASN A 90 -5.75 -3.15 10.60
N MET A 91 -5.68 -2.11 9.80
CA MET A 91 -6.75 -1.12 9.67
C MET A 91 -7.63 -1.44 8.46
N SER A 92 -8.96 -1.31 8.61
CA SER A 92 -9.87 -1.34 7.47
C SER A 92 -9.69 -0.07 6.60
N LYS A 93 -10.16 -0.13 5.36
CA LYS A 93 -10.12 1.05 4.46
C LYS A 93 -10.85 2.24 5.08
N LYS A 94 -11.99 1.98 5.72
CA LYS A 94 -12.74 2.98 6.49
C LYS A 94 -11.88 3.64 7.57
N ASP A 95 -11.16 2.83 8.35
CA ASP A 95 -10.35 3.34 9.46
C ASP A 95 -9.15 4.14 8.97
N ILE A 96 -8.49 3.69 7.89
CA ILE A 96 -7.41 4.42 7.22
C ILE A 96 -7.90 5.80 6.75
N ILE A 97 -9.08 5.86 6.11
CA ILE A 97 -9.65 7.11 5.62
C ILE A 97 -9.97 8.06 6.78
N ARG A 98 -10.63 7.56 7.84
CA ARG A 98 -10.91 8.37 9.02
C ARG A 98 -9.65 8.87 9.71
N TYR A 99 -8.66 8.00 9.85
CA TYR A 99 -7.39 8.35 10.47
C TYR A 99 -6.67 9.44 9.69
N GLY A 100 -6.57 9.30 8.37
CA GLY A 100 -5.98 10.31 7.50
C GLY A 100 -6.76 11.64 7.52
N HIS A 101 -8.10 11.58 7.48
CA HIS A 101 -8.93 12.77 7.57
C HIS A 101 -8.69 13.54 8.88
N ASN A 102 -8.62 12.83 10.01
CA ASN A 102 -8.34 13.42 11.32
C ASN A 102 -6.93 14.02 11.42
N MET A 103 -5.99 13.53 10.62
CA MET A 103 -4.65 14.09 10.48
C MET A 103 -4.57 15.26 9.50
N GLY A 104 -5.67 15.66 8.86
CA GLY A 104 -5.73 16.75 7.90
C GLY A 104 -5.28 16.37 6.48
N ILE A 105 -5.28 15.08 6.12
CA ILE A 105 -4.97 14.68 4.74
C ILE A 105 -6.05 15.18 3.79
N ASP A 106 -5.64 15.94 2.79
CA ASP A 106 -6.49 16.35 1.68
C ASP A 106 -6.61 15.21 0.64
N TYR A 107 -7.70 14.46 0.75
CA TYR A 107 -7.95 13.34 -0.14
C TYR A 107 -8.28 13.73 -1.59
N SER A 108 -8.53 15.01 -1.88
CA SER A 108 -8.69 15.50 -3.26
C SER A 108 -7.40 15.37 -4.08
N GLN A 109 -6.26 15.32 -3.42
CA GLN A 109 -4.94 15.14 -4.03
C GLN A 109 -4.53 13.67 -4.18
N THR A 110 -5.42 12.74 -3.84
CA THR A 110 -5.16 11.31 -3.89
C THR A 110 -6.05 10.59 -4.88
N VAL A 111 -5.53 9.56 -5.53
CA VAL A 111 -6.28 8.69 -6.42
C VAL A 111 -5.85 7.24 -6.23
N SER A 112 -6.82 6.32 -6.32
CA SER A 112 -6.58 4.87 -6.16
C SER A 112 -6.72 4.09 -7.47
N CYS A 113 -7.25 4.71 -8.52
CA CYS A 113 -7.61 4.04 -9.77
C CYS A 113 -6.39 3.45 -10.51
N TYR A 114 -6.53 2.21 -11.01
CA TYR A 114 -5.54 1.58 -11.89
C TYR A 114 -5.62 2.01 -13.36
N GLN A 115 -6.73 2.65 -13.76
CA GLN A 115 -7.04 3.03 -15.14
C GLN A 115 -7.53 4.48 -15.22
N LEU A 116 -6.65 5.41 -14.89
CA LEU A 116 -6.92 6.84 -15.08
C LEU A 116 -7.02 7.17 -16.57
N ASP A 117 -7.87 8.12 -16.92
CA ASP A 117 -7.82 8.71 -18.24
C ASP A 117 -6.68 9.75 -18.37
N ARG A 118 -6.57 10.35 -19.55
CA ARG A 118 -5.53 11.37 -19.83
C ARG A 118 -5.69 12.64 -19.00
N GLU A 119 -6.87 12.89 -18.47
CA GLU A 119 -7.22 14.04 -17.65
C GLU A 119 -7.07 13.75 -16.14
N GLY A 120 -6.73 12.49 -15.77
CA GLY A 120 -6.56 12.07 -14.39
C GLY A 120 -7.86 11.66 -13.70
N ASN A 121 -8.98 11.45 -14.44
CA ASN A 121 -10.22 10.98 -13.85
C ASN A 121 -10.19 9.47 -13.62
N ALA A 122 -10.70 9.03 -12.49
CA ALA A 122 -10.77 7.63 -12.11
C ALA A 122 -11.88 6.88 -12.86
N CYS A 123 -11.65 5.62 -13.23
CA CYS A 123 -12.63 4.82 -13.98
C CYS A 123 -13.93 4.50 -13.21
N GLY A 124 -13.89 4.52 -11.89
CA GLY A 124 -15.07 4.31 -11.03
C GLY A 124 -15.48 2.85 -10.82
N HIS A 125 -14.91 1.88 -11.54
CA HIS A 125 -15.36 0.48 -11.57
C HIS A 125 -14.28 -0.57 -11.29
N CYS A 126 -12.98 -0.25 -11.34
CA CYS A 126 -11.93 -1.20 -10.93
C CYS A 126 -11.98 -1.45 -9.41
N ASP A 127 -11.34 -2.53 -8.96
CA ASP A 127 -11.34 -2.91 -7.53
C ASP A 127 -10.86 -1.80 -6.62
N ALA A 128 -9.79 -1.09 -7.02
CA ALA A 128 -9.28 0.03 -6.24
C ALA A 128 -10.30 1.18 -6.12
N CYS A 129 -11.08 1.46 -7.17
CA CYS A 129 -12.15 2.46 -7.11
C CYS A 129 -13.32 2.00 -6.24
N LYS A 130 -13.71 0.72 -6.35
CA LYS A 130 -14.80 0.15 -5.52
C LYS A 130 -14.43 0.20 -4.04
N LEU A 131 -13.24 -0.31 -3.68
CA LEU A 131 -12.75 -0.30 -2.29
C LEU A 131 -12.62 1.14 -1.75
N ARG A 132 -12.22 2.09 -2.57
CA ARG A 132 -12.14 3.50 -2.18
C ARG A 132 -13.54 4.06 -1.90
N LYS A 133 -14.48 3.94 -2.83
CA LYS A 133 -15.86 4.42 -2.67
C LYS A 133 -16.52 3.82 -1.42
N GLU A 134 -16.41 2.51 -1.24
CA GLU A 134 -16.93 1.82 -0.07
C GLU A 134 -16.27 2.31 1.22
N GLY A 135 -14.95 2.47 1.21
CA GLY A 135 -14.21 2.98 2.37
C GLY A 135 -14.65 4.37 2.79
N PHE A 136 -14.86 5.31 1.84
CA PHE A 136 -15.39 6.65 2.12
C PHE A 136 -16.83 6.60 2.62
N LEU A 137 -17.70 5.81 1.98
CA LEU A 137 -19.09 5.62 2.40
C LEU A 137 -19.17 5.12 3.85
N LEU A 138 -18.43 4.06 4.18
CA LEU A 138 -18.37 3.50 5.53
C LEU A 138 -17.71 4.45 6.55
N ALA A 139 -16.80 5.31 6.09
CA ALA A 139 -16.23 6.36 6.93
C ALA A 139 -17.21 7.49 7.23
N GLY A 140 -18.30 7.62 6.50
CA GLY A 140 -19.24 8.75 6.58
C GLY A 140 -18.65 10.04 6.03
N LEU A 141 -17.74 9.96 5.06
CA LEU A 141 -17.06 11.07 4.41
C LEU A 141 -17.36 11.05 2.91
N GLU A 142 -17.36 12.22 2.29
CA GLU A 142 -17.46 12.36 0.84
C GLU A 142 -16.13 11.98 0.18
N ASP A 143 -16.19 11.18 -0.90
CA ASP A 143 -15.01 10.87 -1.70
C ASP A 143 -14.77 11.98 -2.72
N PRO A 144 -13.70 12.77 -2.59
CA PRO A 144 -13.43 13.90 -3.48
C PRO A 144 -12.83 13.49 -4.83
N THR A 145 -12.74 12.20 -5.11
CA THR A 145 -12.15 11.70 -6.38
C THR A 145 -13.01 12.09 -7.57
N ARG A 146 -12.37 12.64 -8.60
CA ARG A 146 -13.02 12.87 -9.89
C ARG A 146 -13.14 11.54 -10.64
N TYR A 147 -14.38 11.12 -10.89
CA TYR A 147 -14.68 9.91 -11.66
C TYR A 147 -15.10 10.27 -13.08
N LYS A 148 -14.82 9.38 -14.03
CA LYS A 148 -15.37 9.48 -15.41
C LYS A 148 -16.90 9.46 -15.34
N ASN A 149 -17.54 10.24 -16.18
CA ASN A 149 -18.99 10.18 -16.42
C ASN A 149 -19.36 8.95 -17.22
#